data_714e8b28ac1278471529c9bea4a04262
#
_entry.id   714e8b28ac1278471529c9bea4a04262
#
_cell.length_a   1.000
_cell.length_b   1.000
_cell.length_c   1.000
_cell.angle_alpha   90.00
_cell.angle_beta   90.00
_cell.angle_gamma   90.00
#
_symmetry.space_group_name_H-M   'P 1'
#
loop_
_entity.id
_entity.type
_entity.pdbx_description
1 polymer ?
#
loop_
_entity_poly.entity_id
_entity_poly.type
_entity_poly.pdbx_seq_one_letter_code
_entity_poly.pdbx_strand_id
1 'polypeptide(L)'
;INKNRVVEVSVLGDVGISLVKLLDLSKQRKTNPRTLSWLNKIKNWKINFPLITPPKEGEIYPQEVLIALRDLAQDAYITTDVGQHQMWAAQYLLNGPRQWISSAGLGTMGFGMPAAMGVKVALPKEQVICIAGDASILMNIQELGTIAQYKLNLKVIIINNHWQGMVRQWQESFYDERYSASNMSVGEPDFISLSKAFGIEGIVISERDHLIPQLQKALDHEGPVLVNVNVRKGENCYPMVPPGKSNAQMVGIPDINK
;
A
#
# COMPACT_ATOMS: atom_id res chain seq x y z
N ILE A 1 -0.11 -13.91 25.85
CA ILE A 1 1.11 -13.59 26.61
C ILE A 1 2.09 -14.73 26.45
N ASN A 2 3.38 -14.42 26.26
CA ASN A 2 4.49 -15.39 26.09
C ASN A 2 4.39 -16.31 24.85
N LYS A 3 3.52 -16.00 23.86
CA LYS A 3 3.33 -16.86 22.68
C LYS A 3 4.57 -16.88 21.76
N ASN A 4 5.07 -15.70 21.43
CA ASN A 4 6.21 -15.54 20.51
C ASN A 4 7.49 -15.05 21.19
N ARG A 5 7.34 -14.31 22.28
CA ARG A 5 8.42 -13.78 23.12
C ARG A 5 8.03 -13.82 24.58
N VAL A 6 8.99 -14.08 25.45
CA VAL A 6 8.82 -13.94 26.88
C VAL A 6 8.71 -12.46 27.19
N VAL A 7 7.71 -12.05 27.96
CA VAL A 7 7.51 -10.68 28.42
C VAL A 7 7.96 -10.52 29.87
N GLU A 8 8.61 -9.43 30.21
CA GLU A 8 9.03 -9.14 31.59
C GLU A 8 7.84 -8.76 32.47
N VAL A 9 6.92 -7.95 31.92
CA VAL A 9 5.72 -7.49 32.62
C VAL A 9 4.52 -7.59 31.69
N SER A 10 3.47 -8.23 32.15
CA SER A 10 2.19 -8.31 31.43
C SER A 10 1.15 -7.43 32.10
N VAL A 11 0.38 -6.69 31.29
CA VAL A 11 -0.79 -5.92 31.75
C VAL A 11 -2.02 -6.53 31.10
N LEU A 12 -2.83 -7.20 31.89
CA LEU A 12 -4.06 -7.84 31.43
C LEU A 12 -5.24 -6.86 31.59
N GLY A 13 -5.98 -6.63 30.51
CA GLY A 13 -7.16 -5.75 30.54
C GLY A 13 -7.36 -5.00 29.24
N ASP A 14 -8.27 -4.05 29.25
CA ASP A 14 -8.50 -3.15 28.10
C ASP A 14 -7.26 -2.28 27.84
N VAL A 15 -6.83 -2.27 26.58
CA VAL A 15 -5.61 -1.56 26.17
C VAL A 15 -5.74 -0.05 26.30
N GLY A 16 -6.93 0.50 26.03
CA GLY A 16 -7.19 1.94 26.14
C GLY A 16 -7.05 2.43 27.59
N ILE A 17 -7.66 1.72 28.52
CA ILE A 17 -7.58 2.01 29.96
C ILE A 17 -6.12 1.90 30.44
N SER A 18 -5.42 0.84 30.02
CA SER A 18 -4.03 0.61 30.38
C SER A 18 -3.10 1.70 29.87
N LEU A 19 -3.28 2.12 28.60
CA LEU A 19 -2.50 3.20 27.98
C LEU A 19 -2.72 4.56 28.65
N VAL A 20 -3.95 4.89 29.04
CA VAL A 20 -4.23 6.15 29.76
C VAL A 20 -3.45 6.18 31.07
N LYS A 21 -3.46 5.10 31.86
CA LYS A 21 -2.71 5.01 33.11
C LYS A 21 -1.19 5.09 32.87
N LEU A 22 -0.68 4.42 31.85
CA LEU A 22 0.74 4.47 31.49
C LEU A 22 1.17 5.89 31.06
N LEU A 23 0.33 6.59 30.30
CA LEU A 23 0.57 7.97 29.91
C LEU A 23 0.64 8.89 31.11
N ASP A 24 -0.27 8.77 32.08
CA ASP A 24 -0.25 9.58 33.30
C ASP A 24 1.01 9.34 34.13
N LEU A 25 1.43 8.09 34.28
CA LEU A 25 2.68 7.76 34.95
C LEU A 25 3.90 8.31 34.20
N SER A 26 3.85 8.35 32.86
CA SER A 26 4.95 8.83 32.02
C SER A 26 5.18 10.35 32.13
N LYS A 27 4.14 11.15 32.39
CA LYS A 27 4.22 12.60 32.57
C LYS A 27 5.18 13.02 33.72
N GLN A 28 5.36 12.14 34.69
CA GLN A 28 6.24 12.38 35.85
C GLN A 28 7.71 12.02 35.56
N ARG A 29 8.01 11.39 34.42
CA ARG A 29 9.37 10.96 34.08
C ARG A 29 10.14 12.05 33.33
N LYS A 30 11.34 12.35 33.82
CA LYS A 30 12.31 13.17 33.08
C LYS A 30 12.86 12.35 31.90
N THR A 31 13.08 13.01 30.76
CA THR A 31 13.68 12.39 29.59
C THR A 31 15.08 11.86 29.92
N ASN A 32 15.33 10.59 29.70
CA ASN A 32 16.64 10.00 29.94
C ASN A 32 17.62 10.42 28.83
N PRO A 33 18.83 10.91 29.14
CA PRO A 33 19.85 11.25 28.16
C PRO A 33 20.16 10.13 27.15
N ARG A 34 20.13 8.86 27.60
CA ARG A 34 20.29 7.69 26.72
C ARG A 34 19.18 7.61 25.64
N THR A 35 17.95 7.97 26.01
CA THR A 35 16.82 8.01 25.05
C THR A 35 17.05 9.08 23.99
N LEU A 36 17.54 10.25 24.36
CA LEU A 36 17.87 11.32 23.40
C LEU A 36 18.97 10.88 22.42
N SER A 37 20.04 10.27 22.93
CA SER A 37 21.12 9.72 22.09
C SER A 37 20.59 8.68 21.09
N TRP A 38 19.70 7.78 21.55
CA TRP A 38 19.09 6.78 20.70
C TRP A 38 18.18 7.39 19.64
N LEU A 39 17.35 8.36 20.00
CA LEU A 39 16.49 9.09 19.05
C LEU A 39 17.32 9.82 17.99
N ASN A 40 18.43 10.45 18.35
CA ASN A 40 19.34 11.07 17.40
C ASN A 40 19.95 10.04 16.44
N LYS A 41 20.32 8.87 16.94
CA LYS A 41 20.82 7.77 16.09
C LYS A 41 19.77 7.32 15.09
N ILE A 42 18.53 7.13 15.53
CA ILE A 42 17.39 6.78 14.64
C ILE A 42 17.17 7.87 13.59
N LYS A 43 17.19 9.14 14.01
CA LYS A 43 17.04 10.28 13.09
C LYS A 43 18.12 10.27 12.00
N ASN A 44 19.38 10.04 12.40
CA ASN A 44 20.49 9.94 11.45
C ASN A 44 20.32 8.77 10.49
N TRP A 45 19.87 7.61 10.97
CA TRP A 45 19.57 6.48 10.09
C TRP A 45 18.48 6.82 9.07
N LYS A 46 17.39 7.46 9.46
CA LYS A 46 16.32 7.88 8.54
C LYS A 46 16.81 8.86 7.48
N ILE A 47 17.77 9.71 7.81
CA ILE A 47 18.37 10.69 6.88
C ILE A 47 19.32 9.97 5.91
N ASN A 48 20.19 9.10 6.44
CA ASN A 48 21.23 8.46 5.66
C ASN A 48 20.74 7.27 4.83
N PHE A 49 19.64 6.64 5.25
CA PHE A 49 19.07 5.45 4.61
C PHE A 49 17.55 5.64 4.38
N PRO A 50 17.15 6.64 3.56
CA PRO A 50 15.74 6.82 3.22
C PRO A 50 15.27 5.66 2.34
N LEU A 51 13.95 5.48 2.25
CA LEU A 51 13.36 4.65 1.20
C LEU A 51 13.81 5.15 -0.17
N ILE A 52 14.04 4.24 -1.09
CA ILE A 52 14.51 4.56 -2.44
C ILE A 52 13.48 5.45 -3.13
N THR A 53 13.94 6.63 -3.60
CA THR A 53 13.18 7.42 -4.55
C THR A 53 13.61 6.96 -5.94
N PRO A 54 12.71 6.38 -6.75
CA PRO A 54 13.08 5.88 -8.06
C PRO A 54 13.52 7.03 -8.99
N PRO A 55 14.37 6.77 -9.96
CA PRO A 55 14.76 7.76 -10.96
C PRO A 55 13.53 8.16 -11.79
N LYS A 56 13.45 9.44 -12.20
CA LYS A 56 12.37 9.94 -13.05
C LYS A 56 12.69 9.77 -14.54
N GLU A 57 12.98 8.54 -14.95
CA GLU A 57 13.31 8.18 -16.33
C GLU A 57 12.66 6.86 -16.74
N GLY A 58 12.39 6.70 -18.02
CA GLY A 58 11.72 5.51 -18.56
C GLY A 58 10.26 5.38 -18.11
N GLU A 59 9.84 4.18 -17.81
CA GLU A 59 8.48 3.86 -17.36
C GLU A 59 8.18 4.45 -15.96
N ILE A 60 6.89 4.63 -15.66
CA ILE A 60 6.44 5.06 -14.32
C ILE A 60 6.78 3.99 -13.30
N TYR A 61 7.39 4.37 -12.19
CA TYR A 61 7.63 3.45 -11.07
C TYR A 61 6.40 3.40 -10.15
N PRO A 62 6.07 2.24 -9.58
CA PRO A 62 4.95 2.11 -8.62
C PRO A 62 5.04 3.10 -7.47
N GLN A 63 6.25 3.37 -6.98
CA GLN A 63 6.51 4.30 -5.89
C GLN A 63 6.14 5.74 -6.26
N GLU A 64 6.33 6.15 -7.54
CA GLU A 64 5.94 7.49 -8.01
C GLU A 64 4.43 7.72 -7.91
N VAL A 65 3.64 6.68 -8.23
CA VAL A 65 2.18 6.73 -8.12
C VAL A 65 1.76 6.96 -6.66
N LEU A 66 2.38 6.22 -5.74
CA LEU A 66 2.05 6.30 -4.31
C LEU A 66 2.53 7.61 -3.68
N ILE A 67 3.71 8.10 -4.09
CA ILE A 67 4.19 9.42 -3.66
C ILE A 67 3.24 10.52 -4.15
N ALA A 68 2.80 10.47 -5.41
CA ALA A 68 1.81 11.40 -5.93
C ALA A 68 0.48 11.35 -5.16
N LEU A 69 -0.04 10.15 -4.88
CA LEU A 69 -1.25 9.99 -4.08
C LEU A 69 -1.09 10.50 -2.65
N ARG A 70 0.06 10.26 -2.01
CA ARG A 70 0.38 10.81 -0.67
C ARG A 70 0.28 12.32 -0.66
N ASP A 71 0.83 12.97 -1.69
CA ASP A 71 0.90 14.43 -1.75
C ASP A 71 -0.46 15.06 -2.13
N LEU A 72 -1.27 14.35 -2.93
CA LEU A 72 -2.58 14.82 -3.39
C LEU A 72 -3.74 14.50 -2.44
N ALA A 73 -3.64 13.45 -1.60
CA ALA A 73 -4.76 12.90 -0.84
C ALA A 73 -4.34 12.50 0.60
N GLN A 74 -3.77 13.43 1.35
CA GLN A 74 -3.18 13.19 2.68
C GLN A 74 -4.18 12.68 3.72
N ASP A 75 -5.44 13.08 3.63
CA ASP A 75 -6.49 12.74 4.59
C ASP A 75 -7.39 11.58 4.12
N ALA A 76 -7.07 10.96 2.98
CA ALA A 76 -7.89 9.90 2.43
C ALA A 76 -7.84 8.61 3.27
N TYR A 77 -8.96 7.90 3.31
CA TYR A 77 -9.01 6.51 3.77
C TYR A 77 -8.47 5.61 2.67
N ILE A 78 -7.42 4.86 3.00
CA ILE A 78 -6.75 3.97 2.08
C ILE A 78 -7.15 2.54 2.39
N THR A 79 -7.67 1.84 1.39
CA THR A 79 -7.75 0.38 1.42
C THR A 79 -6.75 -0.21 0.45
N THR A 80 -6.19 -1.35 0.77
CA THR A 80 -5.29 -2.03 -0.17
C THR A 80 -5.77 -3.42 -0.48
N ASP A 81 -5.60 -3.82 -1.70
CA ASP A 81 -5.57 -5.22 -2.07
C ASP A 81 -4.20 -5.83 -1.72
N VAL A 82 -3.97 -7.10 -2.02
CA VAL A 82 -2.80 -7.87 -1.58
C VAL A 82 -1.83 -8.11 -2.74
N GLY A 83 -0.56 -7.75 -2.53
CA GLY A 83 0.53 -7.88 -3.48
C GLY A 83 1.63 -6.84 -3.25
N GLN A 84 2.51 -6.64 -4.24
CA GLN A 84 3.57 -5.62 -4.17
C GLN A 84 3.00 -4.21 -3.91
N HIS A 85 1.88 -3.87 -4.55
CA HIS A 85 1.20 -2.58 -4.37
C HIS A 85 0.82 -2.32 -2.90
N GLN A 86 0.43 -3.33 -2.14
CA GLN A 86 0.18 -3.25 -0.70
C GLN A 86 1.45 -2.87 0.07
N MET A 87 2.56 -3.51 -0.26
CA MET A 87 3.84 -3.28 0.41
C MET A 87 4.39 -1.88 0.10
N TRP A 88 4.36 -1.48 -1.17
CA TRP A 88 4.74 -0.11 -1.55
C TRP A 88 3.81 0.93 -0.92
N ALA A 89 2.49 0.68 -0.90
CA ALA A 89 1.55 1.58 -0.25
C ALA A 89 1.89 1.76 1.25
N ALA A 90 2.22 0.68 1.95
CA ALA A 90 2.65 0.74 3.36
C ALA A 90 4.00 1.47 3.55
N GLN A 91 4.87 1.49 2.54
CA GLN A 91 6.16 2.19 2.59
C GLN A 91 6.04 3.69 2.31
N TYR A 92 5.20 4.09 1.34
CA TYR A 92 5.21 5.44 0.79
C TYR A 92 3.99 6.29 1.17
N LEU A 93 2.87 5.69 1.58
CA LEU A 93 1.72 6.44 2.08
C LEU A 93 1.84 6.69 3.58
N LEU A 94 1.55 7.91 4.00
CA LEU A 94 1.54 8.32 5.40
C LEU A 94 0.08 8.51 5.84
N ASN A 95 -0.48 7.47 6.43
CA ASN A 95 -1.87 7.48 6.84
C ASN A 95 -2.01 7.82 8.32
N GLY A 96 -3.08 8.55 8.65
CA GLY A 96 -3.48 8.81 10.01
C GLY A 96 -4.05 7.55 10.70
N PRO A 97 -4.29 7.63 12.03
CA PRO A 97 -4.95 6.55 12.75
C PRO A 97 -6.30 6.17 12.13
N ARG A 98 -6.55 4.87 11.93
CA ARG A 98 -7.77 4.30 11.35
C ARG A 98 -8.01 4.61 9.87
N GLN A 99 -7.07 5.23 9.18
CA GLN A 99 -7.17 5.52 7.74
C GLN A 99 -6.55 4.44 6.85
N TRP A 100 -5.94 3.41 7.43
CA TRP A 100 -5.31 2.29 6.72
C TRP A 100 -6.07 0.98 6.96
N ILE A 101 -6.65 0.41 5.89
CA ILE A 101 -7.44 -0.82 5.93
C ILE A 101 -6.84 -1.83 4.93
N SER A 102 -6.28 -2.92 5.45
CA SER A 102 -5.53 -3.87 4.64
C SER A 102 -5.62 -5.27 5.20
N SER A 103 -5.69 -6.30 4.34
CA SER A 103 -5.62 -7.71 4.74
C SER A 103 -4.17 -8.13 5.00
N ALA A 104 -3.53 -7.53 6.02
CA ALA A 104 -2.12 -7.81 6.32
C ALA A 104 -1.91 -9.14 7.09
N GLY A 105 -2.92 -9.64 7.77
CA GLY A 105 -2.84 -10.88 8.56
C GLY A 105 -2.97 -12.15 7.71
N LEU A 106 -4.05 -12.26 6.93
CA LEU A 106 -4.30 -13.40 6.06
C LEU A 106 -3.76 -13.19 4.63
N GLY A 107 -3.74 -11.95 4.14
CA GLY A 107 -3.26 -11.65 2.80
C GLY A 107 -4.26 -12.05 1.71
N THR A 108 -5.53 -11.70 1.86
CA THR A 108 -6.60 -12.08 0.95
C THR A 108 -6.62 -11.17 -0.28
N MET A 109 -6.28 -11.69 -1.45
CA MET A 109 -6.50 -11.00 -2.73
C MET A 109 -8.01 -10.80 -2.94
N GLY A 110 -8.40 -9.62 -3.47
CA GLY A 110 -9.79 -9.22 -3.63
C GLY A 110 -10.38 -8.47 -2.43
N PHE A 111 -9.63 -8.28 -1.34
CA PHE A 111 -10.10 -7.57 -0.15
C PHE A 111 -10.28 -6.06 -0.36
N GLY A 112 -9.41 -5.44 -1.15
CA GLY A 112 -9.25 -3.98 -1.19
C GLY A 112 -10.49 -3.22 -1.61
N MET A 113 -11.11 -3.61 -2.73
CA MET A 113 -12.28 -2.91 -3.28
C MET A 113 -13.54 -3.10 -2.42
N PRO A 114 -13.93 -4.31 -1.97
CA PRO A 114 -15.03 -4.46 -1.02
C PRO A 114 -14.83 -3.71 0.30
N ALA A 115 -13.60 -3.66 0.81
CA ALA A 115 -13.27 -2.87 2.00
C ALA A 115 -13.48 -1.37 1.75
N ALA A 116 -13.07 -0.84 0.58
CA ALA A 116 -13.31 0.56 0.20
C ALA A 116 -14.81 0.88 0.14
N MET A 117 -15.60 -0.03 -0.39
CA MET A 117 -17.07 0.10 -0.40
C MET A 117 -17.61 0.23 1.03
N GLY A 118 -17.16 -0.65 1.93
CA GLY A 118 -17.57 -0.62 3.34
C GLY A 118 -17.19 0.70 4.03
N VAL A 119 -15.96 1.19 3.80
CA VAL A 119 -15.52 2.50 4.31
C VAL A 119 -16.38 3.62 3.75
N LYS A 120 -16.68 3.61 2.44
CA LYS A 120 -17.46 4.67 1.80
C LYS A 120 -18.90 4.70 2.27
N VAL A 121 -19.49 3.55 2.56
CA VAL A 121 -20.84 3.45 3.15
C VAL A 121 -20.85 3.99 4.59
N ALA A 122 -19.84 3.63 5.38
CA ALA A 122 -19.72 4.09 6.78
C ALA A 122 -19.36 5.58 6.88
N LEU A 123 -18.58 6.10 5.95
CA LEU A 123 -18.03 7.44 5.94
C LEU A 123 -18.32 8.13 4.58
N PRO A 124 -19.57 8.47 4.28
CA PRO A 124 -19.98 8.90 2.94
C PRO A 124 -19.38 10.23 2.46
N LYS A 125 -18.86 11.05 3.38
CA LYS A 125 -18.25 12.35 3.07
C LYS A 125 -16.73 12.24 2.85
N GLU A 126 -16.11 11.19 3.36
CA GLU A 126 -14.66 11.05 3.33
C GLU A 126 -14.16 10.59 1.94
N GLN A 127 -12.96 10.99 1.59
CA GLN A 127 -12.27 10.49 0.41
C GLN A 127 -11.77 9.06 0.67
N VAL A 128 -12.11 8.14 -0.22
CA VAL A 128 -11.75 6.72 -0.09
C VAL A 128 -11.03 6.29 -1.37
N ILE A 129 -9.84 5.73 -1.19
CA ILE A 129 -8.99 5.24 -2.28
C ILE A 129 -8.65 3.77 -2.03
N CYS A 130 -8.95 2.93 -3.01
CA CYS A 130 -8.50 1.54 -3.06
C CYS A 130 -7.24 1.44 -3.91
N ILE A 131 -6.15 0.93 -3.34
CA ILE A 131 -4.94 0.59 -4.08
C ILE A 131 -4.98 -0.91 -4.39
N ALA A 132 -5.04 -1.26 -5.67
CA ALA A 132 -5.12 -2.63 -6.14
C ALA A 132 -3.99 -2.95 -7.14
N GLY A 133 -3.73 -4.22 -7.37
CA GLY A 133 -2.94 -4.69 -8.50
C GLY A 133 -3.85 -5.25 -9.61
N ASP A 134 -3.32 -5.38 -10.80
CA ASP A 134 -3.98 -5.92 -11.99
C ASP A 134 -4.56 -7.32 -11.78
N ALA A 135 -3.84 -8.20 -11.09
CA ALA A 135 -4.32 -9.55 -10.79
C ALA A 135 -5.30 -9.58 -9.61
N SER A 136 -5.02 -8.82 -8.54
CA SER A 136 -5.82 -8.90 -7.31
C SER A 136 -7.21 -8.28 -7.46
N ILE A 137 -7.34 -7.20 -8.25
CA ILE A 137 -8.64 -6.55 -8.51
C ILE A 137 -9.63 -7.51 -9.20
N LEU A 138 -9.13 -8.46 -10.00
CA LEU A 138 -9.97 -9.42 -10.71
C LEU A 138 -10.69 -10.40 -9.78
N MET A 139 -10.22 -10.58 -8.55
CA MET A 139 -10.83 -11.51 -7.59
C MET A 139 -12.26 -11.12 -7.20
N ASN A 140 -12.56 -9.80 -7.20
CA ASN A 140 -13.86 -9.25 -6.86
C ASN A 140 -14.29 -8.13 -7.83
N ILE A 141 -13.89 -8.23 -9.09
CA ILE A 141 -14.15 -7.20 -10.11
C ILE A 141 -15.65 -6.93 -10.33
N GLN A 142 -16.51 -7.93 -10.08
CA GLN A 142 -17.97 -7.83 -10.18
C GLN A 142 -18.54 -6.77 -9.23
N GLU A 143 -17.83 -6.40 -8.16
CA GLU A 143 -18.27 -5.37 -7.23
C GLU A 143 -18.29 -3.96 -7.83
N LEU A 144 -17.71 -3.76 -9.01
CA LEU A 144 -17.94 -2.55 -9.80
C LEU A 144 -19.45 -2.34 -10.06
N GLY A 145 -20.22 -3.42 -10.21
CA GLY A 145 -21.68 -3.35 -10.32
C GLY A 145 -22.34 -2.77 -9.07
N THR A 146 -21.92 -3.18 -7.88
CA THR A 146 -22.38 -2.64 -6.60
C THR A 146 -21.99 -1.16 -6.44
N ILE A 147 -20.74 -0.82 -6.77
CA ILE A 147 -20.23 0.56 -6.75
C ILE A 147 -21.08 1.47 -7.64
N ALA A 148 -21.37 1.03 -8.86
CA ALA A 148 -22.19 1.77 -9.82
C ALA A 148 -23.63 1.91 -9.35
N GLN A 149 -24.25 0.83 -8.89
CA GLN A 149 -25.64 0.81 -8.41
C GLN A 149 -25.87 1.81 -7.28
N TYR A 150 -24.95 1.85 -6.30
CA TYR A 150 -25.08 2.74 -5.13
C TYR A 150 -24.35 4.07 -5.30
N LYS A 151 -23.75 4.32 -6.47
CA LYS A 151 -22.99 5.54 -6.79
C LYS A 151 -21.94 5.86 -5.72
N LEU A 152 -21.22 4.85 -5.27
CA LEU A 152 -20.22 5.00 -4.21
C LEU A 152 -19.04 5.81 -4.73
N ASN A 153 -18.92 7.07 -4.31
CA ASN A 153 -17.82 7.95 -4.71
C ASN A 153 -16.49 7.50 -4.05
N LEU A 154 -15.88 6.47 -4.60
CA LEU A 154 -14.56 5.97 -4.23
C LEU A 154 -13.67 5.87 -5.47
N LYS A 155 -12.35 5.87 -5.26
CA LYS A 155 -11.36 5.80 -6.33
C LYS A 155 -10.64 4.47 -6.26
N VAL A 156 -10.64 3.72 -7.35
CA VAL A 156 -9.87 2.47 -7.46
C VAL A 156 -8.65 2.75 -8.33
N ILE A 157 -7.46 2.64 -7.75
CA ILE A 157 -6.19 2.86 -8.43
C ILE A 157 -5.51 1.51 -8.61
N ILE A 158 -5.41 1.07 -9.85
CA ILE A 158 -4.72 -0.17 -10.23
C ILE A 158 -3.26 0.17 -10.53
N ILE A 159 -2.36 -0.39 -9.74
CA ILE A 159 -0.91 -0.40 -10.01
C ILE A 159 -0.65 -1.58 -10.94
N ASN A 160 -0.65 -1.31 -12.24
CA ASN A 160 -0.63 -2.34 -13.27
C ASN A 160 0.79 -2.58 -13.79
N ASN A 161 1.41 -3.68 -13.38
CA ASN A 161 2.70 -4.13 -13.89
C ASN A 161 2.58 -5.37 -14.79
N HIS A 162 1.37 -5.82 -15.12
CA HIS A 162 1.04 -7.03 -15.89
C HIS A 162 1.54 -8.34 -15.28
N TRP A 163 1.70 -8.38 -13.95
CA TRP A 163 2.19 -9.55 -13.24
C TRP A 163 1.47 -9.72 -11.90
N GLN A 164 1.33 -10.95 -11.46
CA GLN A 164 1.20 -11.24 -10.04
C GLN A 164 2.54 -10.91 -9.38
N GLY A 165 2.76 -9.61 -9.14
CA GLY A 165 4.09 -9.06 -8.92
C GLY A 165 4.85 -9.66 -7.76
N MET A 166 4.20 -9.96 -6.62
CA MET A 166 4.85 -10.60 -5.48
C MET A 166 5.23 -12.07 -5.79
N VAL A 167 4.38 -12.79 -6.53
CA VAL A 167 4.70 -14.16 -6.99
C VAL A 167 5.91 -14.11 -7.93
N ARG A 168 5.93 -13.18 -8.89
CA ARG A 168 7.06 -12.97 -9.79
C ARG A 168 8.34 -12.66 -9.01
N GLN A 169 8.31 -11.75 -8.06
CA GLN A 169 9.48 -11.38 -7.24
C GLN A 169 10.04 -12.58 -6.48
N TRP A 170 9.18 -13.46 -5.95
CA TRP A 170 9.62 -14.68 -5.29
C TRP A 170 10.23 -15.67 -6.28
N GLN A 171 9.62 -15.84 -7.45
CA GLN A 171 10.15 -16.70 -8.51
C GLN A 171 11.52 -16.23 -8.98
N GLU A 172 11.71 -14.91 -9.13
CA GLU A 172 12.98 -14.30 -9.44
C GLU A 172 14.03 -14.53 -8.35
N SER A 173 13.66 -14.28 -7.09
CA SER A 173 14.62 -14.27 -5.98
C SER A 173 14.99 -15.66 -5.43
N PHE A 174 14.08 -16.65 -5.55
CA PHE A 174 14.21 -17.93 -4.84
C PHE A 174 13.96 -19.18 -5.69
N TYR A 175 13.57 -19.01 -6.96
CA TYR A 175 13.18 -20.12 -7.84
C TYR A 175 13.82 -20.01 -9.24
N ASP A 176 15.05 -19.51 -9.31
CA ASP A 176 15.88 -19.43 -10.52
C ASP A 176 15.16 -18.81 -11.73
N GLU A 177 14.41 -17.72 -11.47
CA GLU A 177 13.61 -17.01 -12.48
C GLU A 177 12.59 -17.90 -13.22
N ARG A 178 12.17 -18.99 -12.61
CA ARG A 178 11.15 -19.86 -13.16
C ARG A 178 9.75 -19.22 -13.02
N TYR A 179 9.43 -18.34 -13.93
CA TYR A 179 8.14 -17.65 -13.97
C TYR A 179 7.03 -18.57 -14.43
N SER A 180 6.23 -19.10 -13.50
CA SER A 180 5.14 -20.02 -13.77
C SER A 180 3.81 -19.39 -13.35
N ALA A 181 2.89 -19.22 -14.31
CA ALA A 181 1.52 -18.73 -14.13
C ALA A 181 1.41 -17.35 -13.43
N SER A 182 2.46 -16.54 -13.46
CA SER A 182 2.48 -15.21 -12.82
C SER A 182 2.37 -14.03 -13.79
N ASN A 183 2.55 -14.26 -15.09
CA ASN A 183 2.39 -13.26 -16.14
C ASN A 183 0.90 -13.08 -16.47
N MET A 184 0.39 -11.85 -16.34
CA MET A 184 -1.01 -11.49 -16.58
C MET A 184 -1.24 -10.93 -17.99
N SER A 185 -0.20 -10.52 -18.72
CA SER A 185 -0.32 -9.73 -19.95
C SER A 185 -1.11 -10.38 -21.09
N VAL A 186 -1.30 -11.71 -21.08
CA VAL A 186 -2.07 -12.41 -22.12
C VAL A 186 -3.57 -12.47 -21.79
N GLY A 187 -3.93 -12.54 -20.51
CA GLY A 187 -5.32 -12.72 -20.05
C GLY A 187 -5.90 -11.50 -19.33
N GLU A 188 -5.16 -10.41 -19.29
CA GLU A 188 -5.60 -9.19 -18.63
C GLU A 188 -6.71 -8.50 -19.44
N PRO A 189 -7.82 -8.11 -18.79
CA PRO A 189 -8.86 -7.36 -19.47
C PRO A 189 -8.44 -5.90 -19.69
N ASP A 190 -9.05 -5.26 -20.67
CA ASP A 190 -9.03 -3.80 -20.76
C ASP A 190 -9.87 -3.22 -19.62
N PHE A 191 -9.19 -2.76 -18.55
CA PHE A 191 -9.84 -2.22 -17.36
C PHE A 191 -10.69 -0.98 -17.63
N ILE A 192 -10.35 -0.20 -18.68
CA ILE A 192 -11.12 1.00 -19.02
C ILE A 192 -12.42 0.62 -19.74
N SER A 193 -12.35 -0.31 -20.66
CA SER A 193 -13.55 -0.84 -21.30
C SER A 193 -14.46 -1.55 -20.27
N LEU A 194 -13.85 -2.26 -19.33
CA LEU A 194 -14.57 -2.93 -18.25
C LEU A 194 -15.26 -1.91 -17.31
N SER A 195 -14.58 -0.85 -16.87
CA SER A 195 -15.20 0.19 -16.04
C SER A 195 -16.38 0.87 -16.74
N LYS A 196 -16.23 1.16 -18.03
CA LYS A 196 -17.30 1.73 -18.86
C LYS A 196 -18.50 0.81 -18.99
N ALA A 197 -18.29 -0.52 -19.07
CA ALA A 197 -19.37 -1.50 -19.10
C ALA A 197 -20.23 -1.48 -17.84
N PHE A 198 -19.66 -1.09 -16.69
CA PHE A 198 -20.39 -0.84 -15.43
C PHE A 198 -20.88 0.61 -15.27
N GLY A 199 -20.64 1.49 -16.26
CA GLY A 199 -21.01 2.91 -16.16
C GLY A 199 -20.13 3.73 -15.21
N ILE A 200 -18.90 3.28 -14.98
CA ILE A 200 -17.92 3.94 -14.13
C ILE A 200 -16.89 4.66 -15.00
N GLU A 201 -16.51 5.89 -14.62
CA GLU A 201 -15.43 6.64 -15.30
C GLU A 201 -14.11 5.86 -15.21
N GLY A 202 -13.44 5.71 -16.36
CA GLY A 202 -12.16 5.02 -16.48
C GLY A 202 -11.07 5.92 -16.99
N ILE A 203 -9.91 5.93 -16.34
CA ILE A 203 -8.74 6.71 -16.71
C ILE A 203 -7.54 5.77 -16.85
N VAL A 204 -6.82 5.84 -17.97
CA VAL A 204 -5.52 5.16 -18.14
C VAL A 204 -4.38 6.16 -18.03
N ILE A 205 -3.33 5.77 -17.31
CA ILE A 205 -2.11 6.56 -17.16
C ILE A 205 -0.93 5.69 -17.59
N SER A 206 -0.25 6.07 -18.66
CA SER A 206 0.92 5.36 -19.20
C SER A 206 2.16 6.26 -19.31
N GLU A 207 1.97 7.57 -19.24
CA GLU A 207 3.04 8.56 -19.39
C GLU A 207 3.20 9.35 -18.07
N ARG A 208 4.46 9.55 -17.67
CA ARG A 208 4.80 10.20 -16.41
C ARG A 208 4.24 11.62 -16.31
N ASP A 209 4.28 12.39 -17.40
CA ASP A 209 3.80 13.76 -17.40
C ASP A 209 2.29 13.86 -17.15
N HIS A 210 1.55 12.79 -17.44
CA HIS A 210 0.13 12.68 -17.18
C HIS A 210 -0.21 12.15 -15.77
N LEU A 211 0.78 11.65 -15.02
CA LEU A 211 0.52 10.99 -13.72
C LEU A 211 -0.21 11.90 -12.75
N ILE A 212 0.38 13.04 -12.41
CA ILE A 212 -0.19 13.97 -11.43
C ILE A 212 -1.51 14.59 -11.94
N PRO A 213 -1.60 15.15 -13.16
CA PRO A 213 -2.84 15.73 -13.66
C PRO A 213 -4.01 14.75 -13.72
N GLN A 214 -3.78 13.51 -14.14
CA GLN A 214 -4.84 12.51 -14.26
C GLN A 214 -5.25 11.94 -12.89
N LEU A 215 -4.30 11.77 -11.96
CA LEU A 215 -4.66 11.42 -10.59
C LEU A 215 -5.49 12.51 -9.92
N GLN A 216 -5.11 13.79 -10.08
CA GLN A 216 -5.89 14.91 -9.56
C GLN A 216 -7.29 14.92 -10.16
N LYS A 217 -7.42 14.76 -11.49
CA LYS A 217 -8.71 14.66 -12.18
C LYS A 217 -9.57 13.52 -11.59
N ALA A 218 -8.97 12.36 -11.33
CA ALA A 218 -9.67 11.22 -10.74
C ALA A 218 -10.16 11.53 -9.32
N LEU A 219 -9.33 12.18 -8.50
CA LEU A 219 -9.65 12.53 -7.12
C LEU A 219 -10.78 13.57 -7.04
N ASP A 220 -10.79 14.55 -7.96
CA ASP A 220 -11.78 15.63 -8.02
C ASP A 220 -13.11 15.20 -8.65
N HIS A 221 -13.15 14.07 -9.35
CA HIS A 221 -14.35 13.58 -10.01
C HIS A 221 -15.46 13.26 -9.01
N GLU A 222 -16.66 13.77 -9.25
CA GLU A 222 -17.85 13.43 -8.46
C GLU A 222 -18.41 12.07 -8.91
N GLY A 223 -18.06 11.02 -8.19
CA GLY A 223 -18.49 9.65 -8.48
C GLY A 223 -17.34 8.64 -8.43
N PRO A 224 -17.64 7.36 -8.66
CA PRO A 224 -16.61 6.33 -8.71
C PRO A 224 -15.72 6.50 -9.94
N VAL A 225 -14.43 6.24 -9.76
CA VAL A 225 -13.44 6.25 -10.86
C VAL A 225 -12.54 5.04 -10.72
N LEU A 226 -12.27 4.38 -11.84
CA LEU A 226 -11.23 3.37 -11.94
C LEU A 226 -10.06 3.94 -12.74
N VAL A 227 -8.89 3.96 -12.13
CA VAL A 227 -7.65 4.43 -12.75
C VAL A 227 -6.72 3.25 -12.96
N ASN A 228 -6.37 2.96 -14.20
CA ASN A 228 -5.33 1.98 -14.53
C ASN A 228 -4.01 2.71 -14.78
N VAL A 229 -3.03 2.53 -13.90
CA VAL A 229 -1.70 3.11 -14.05
C VAL A 229 -0.74 2.03 -14.49
N ASN A 230 -0.28 2.12 -15.74
CA ASN A 230 0.75 1.23 -16.27
C ASN A 230 2.10 1.61 -15.66
N VAL A 231 2.70 0.66 -14.95
CA VAL A 231 3.97 0.86 -14.25
C VAL A 231 5.03 -0.13 -14.73
N ARG A 232 6.28 0.15 -14.37
CA ARG A 232 7.42 -0.69 -14.68
C ARG A 232 7.21 -2.13 -14.25
N LYS A 233 7.36 -3.08 -15.19
CA LYS A 233 7.07 -4.51 -14.99
C LYS A 233 8.02 -5.22 -14.04
N GLY A 234 9.28 -4.84 -14.06
CA GLY A 234 10.36 -5.52 -13.34
C GLY A 234 10.66 -4.97 -11.96
N GLU A 235 9.87 -4.01 -11.46
CA GLU A 235 10.14 -3.41 -10.16
C GLU A 235 9.86 -4.39 -9.02
N ASN A 236 10.80 -4.48 -8.08
CA ASN A 236 10.68 -5.33 -6.89
C ASN A 236 10.50 -4.48 -5.64
N CYS A 237 9.79 -5.05 -4.66
CA CYS A 237 9.56 -4.39 -3.38
C CYS A 237 10.72 -4.68 -2.43
N TYR A 238 11.48 -3.65 -2.10
CA TYR A 238 12.61 -3.71 -1.17
C TYR A 238 12.51 -2.59 -0.10
N PRO A 239 13.15 -2.77 1.09
CA PRO A 239 13.83 -3.98 1.55
C PRO A 239 12.86 -5.13 1.86
N MET A 240 13.34 -6.37 1.80
CA MET A 240 12.57 -7.56 2.10
C MET A 240 13.33 -8.49 3.03
N VAL A 241 12.63 -9.12 3.98
CA VAL A 241 13.19 -10.19 4.82
C VAL A 241 12.95 -11.53 4.14
N PRO A 242 13.99 -12.26 3.72
CA PRO A 242 13.81 -13.59 3.13
C PRO A 242 13.17 -14.57 4.12
N PRO A 243 12.46 -15.60 3.63
CA PRO A 243 11.86 -16.62 4.49
C PRO A 243 12.85 -17.23 5.48
N GLY A 244 12.44 -17.33 6.75
CA GLY A 244 13.26 -17.91 7.82
C GLY A 244 14.44 -17.04 8.28
N LYS A 245 14.58 -15.82 7.77
CA LYS A 245 15.64 -14.88 8.18
C LYS A 245 15.12 -13.87 9.21
N SER A 246 16.05 -13.20 9.89
CA SER A 246 15.76 -12.10 10.81
C SER A 246 15.75 -10.76 10.10
N ASN A 247 15.19 -9.72 10.74
CA ASN A 247 15.22 -8.35 10.22
C ASN A 247 16.67 -7.83 9.99
N ALA A 248 17.66 -8.37 10.66
CA ALA A 248 19.06 -8.03 10.41
C ALA A 248 19.63 -8.63 9.11
N GLN A 249 18.87 -9.48 8.43
CA GLN A 249 19.26 -10.19 7.21
C GLN A 249 18.35 -9.80 6.03
N MET A 250 17.88 -8.56 6.02
CA MET A 250 17.11 -8.01 4.91
C MET A 250 17.95 -7.99 3.63
N VAL A 251 17.28 -8.19 2.49
CA VAL A 251 17.86 -8.00 1.15
C VAL A 251 17.35 -6.70 0.53
N GLY A 252 18.08 -6.17 -0.47
CA GLY A 252 17.72 -4.91 -1.14
C GLY A 252 17.96 -3.67 -0.28
N ILE A 253 18.78 -3.76 0.75
CA ILE A 253 19.29 -2.60 1.50
C ILE A 253 20.59 -2.16 0.83
N PRO A 254 20.79 -0.85 0.59
CA PRO A 254 22.11 -0.35 0.19
C PRO A 254 23.20 -0.80 1.18
N ASP A 255 24.34 -1.22 0.67
CA ASP A 255 25.44 -1.62 1.53
C ASP A 255 25.91 -0.43 2.36
N ILE A 256 25.61 -0.47 3.65
CA ILE A 256 25.92 0.63 4.60
C ILE A 256 27.41 0.69 4.98
N ASN A 257 28.21 -0.27 4.48
CA ASN A 257 29.65 -0.35 4.71
C ASN A 257 30.46 0.09 3.47
N LYS A 258 29.80 0.52 2.43
CA LYS A 258 30.39 1.20 1.26
C LYS A 258 29.98 2.68 1.28
#